data_a77caa25a124c0b54fbe9321b2fbc62e
#
_entry.id   a77caa25a124c0b54fbe9321b2fbc62e
#
_cell.length_a   1.000
_cell.length_b   1.000
_cell.length_c   1.000
_cell.angle_alpha   90.00
_cell.angle_beta   90.00
_cell.angle_gamma   90.00
#
_symmetry.space_group_name_H-M   'P 1'
#
loop_
_entity.id
_entity.type
_entity.pdbx_description
1 polymer ?
#
loop_
_entity_poly.entity_id
_entity_poly.type
_entity_poly.pdbx_seq_one_letter_code
_entity_poly.pdbx_strand_id
1 'polypeptide(L)'
;GDIALFKIVSEQGVAAGVRRIEALTGEAARRFLLDQAGVAKSLADQFKTPVAEVASRVDALIADRKRLEKELAEAKKQLALVGGGAASGPEDVNGVALIARVLDGVGGKELRGVAEEVKKQLTSGVVALVGTSDGKAAVTVAVTADLTGKFSAADLAKAAVIAMGGQGAGGK
;
A
#
# COMPACT_ATOMS: atom_id res chain seq x y z
N GLY A 1 28.14 42.15 -20.65
CA GLY A 1 27.66 41.33 -21.75
C GLY A 1 26.16 41.18 -21.76
N ASP A 2 25.62 41.10 -22.93
CA ASP A 2 24.15 41.11 -23.16
C ASP A 2 23.41 39.86 -22.70
N ILE A 3 24.12 38.78 -22.30
CA ILE A 3 23.52 37.54 -21.83
C ILE A 3 23.05 37.64 -20.36
N ALA A 4 23.69 38.48 -19.56
CA ALA A 4 23.38 38.79 -18.14
C ALA A 4 23.13 37.55 -17.25
N LEU A 5 22.09 36.74 -17.55
CA LEU A 5 21.72 35.53 -16.83
C LEU A 5 21.65 34.35 -17.79
N PHE A 6 22.23 33.22 -17.38
CA PHE A 6 22.22 31.95 -18.10
C PHE A 6 21.75 30.84 -17.16
N LYS A 7 20.76 30.06 -17.60
CA LYS A 7 20.22 28.92 -16.82
C LYS A 7 20.03 27.71 -17.69
N ILE A 8 20.72 26.61 -17.41
CA ILE A 8 20.41 25.31 -17.99
C ILE A 8 19.10 24.79 -17.39
N VAL A 9 18.13 24.48 -18.26
CA VAL A 9 16.80 23.99 -17.86
C VAL A 9 16.63 22.50 -18.11
N SER A 10 17.32 21.94 -19.09
CA SER A 10 17.31 20.49 -19.32
C SER A 10 18.64 19.98 -19.87
N GLU A 11 18.91 18.72 -19.59
CA GLU A 11 20.04 17.97 -20.15
C GLU A 11 19.59 16.53 -20.39
N GLN A 12 19.71 16.05 -21.63
CA GLN A 12 19.28 14.72 -22.04
C GLN A 12 20.32 14.03 -22.88
N GLY A 13 20.53 12.73 -22.70
CA GLY A 13 21.28 11.90 -23.62
C GLY A 13 20.43 11.58 -24.85
N VAL A 14 20.91 11.90 -26.05
CA VAL A 14 20.18 11.68 -27.31
C VAL A 14 20.71 10.44 -28.04
N ALA A 15 22.02 10.18 -27.95
CA ALA A 15 22.69 9.02 -28.50
C ALA A 15 23.96 8.73 -27.70
N ALA A 16 24.64 7.61 -27.98
CA ALA A 16 25.93 7.31 -27.38
C ALA A 16 26.93 8.43 -27.59
N GLY A 17 27.35 9.09 -26.50
CA GLY A 17 28.29 10.20 -26.52
C GLY A 17 27.71 11.57 -26.94
N VAL A 18 26.39 11.69 -27.22
CA VAL A 18 25.72 12.94 -27.59
C VAL A 18 24.75 13.38 -26.55
N ARG A 19 24.91 14.59 -26.02
CA ARG A 19 24.01 15.21 -25.03
C ARG A 19 23.36 16.46 -25.61
N ARG A 20 22.07 16.60 -25.40
CA ARG A 20 21.31 17.81 -25.70
C ARG A 20 21.18 18.63 -24.43
N ILE A 21 21.54 19.89 -24.50
CA ILE A 21 21.41 20.86 -23.44
C ILE A 21 20.47 21.97 -23.91
N GLU A 22 19.47 22.29 -23.08
CA GLU A 22 18.60 23.43 -23.28
C GLU A 22 18.89 24.47 -22.20
N ALA A 23 19.06 25.71 -22.61
CA ALA A 23 19.35 26.80 -21.71
C ALA A 23 18.54 28.04 -22.06
N LEU A 24 18.23 28.81 -21.02
CA LEU A 24 17.58 30.12 -21.14
C LEU A 24 18.59 31.21 -20.80
N THR A 25 18.44 32.38 -21.45
CA THR A 25 19.27 33.54 -21.21
C THR A 25 18.43 34.79 -20.99
N GLY A 26 19.02 35.82 -20.39
CA GLY A 26 18.43 37.15 -20.22
C GLY A 26 17.05 37.10 -19.53
N GLU A 27 16.07 37.75 -20.14
CA GLU A 27 14.72 37.87 -19.57
C GLU A 27 13.98 36.52 -19.44
N ALA A 28 14.19 35.60 -20.39
CA ALA A 28 13.59 34.26 -20.31
C ALA A 28 14.12 33.48 -19.10
N ALA A 29 15.42 33.56 -18.83
CA ALA A 29 16.02 32.94 -17.64
C ALA A 29 15.51 33.59 -16.34
N ARG A 30 15.38 34.93 -16.34
CA ARG A 30 14.85 35.67 -15.21
C ARG A 30 13.40 35.24 -14.86
N ARG A 31 12.52 35.19 -15.85
CA ARG A 31 11.14 34.76 -15.70
C ARG A 31 11.06 33.34 -15.15
N PHE A 32 11.81 32.42 -15.76
CA PHE A 32 11.85 31.03 -15.31
C PHE A 32 12.24 30.91 -13.82
N LEU A 33 13.25 31.67 -13.37
CA LEU A 33 13.67 31.64 -11.96
C LEU A 33 12.63 32.27 -11.03
N LEU A 34 11.96 33.33 -11.46
CA LEU A 34 10.87 33.94 -10.67
C LEU A 34 9.68 33.02 -10.55
N ASP A 35 9.31 32.29 -11.61
CA ASP A 35 8.23 31.29 -11.56
C ASP A 35 8.58 30.15 -10.58
N GLN A 36 9.82 29.64 -10.63
CA GLN A 36 10.30 28.65 -9.67
C GLN A 36 10.26 29.16 -8.21
N ALA A 37 10.70 30.40 -7.99
CA ALA A 37 10.63 31.05 -6.69
C ALA A 37 9.17 31.24 -6.23
N GLY A 38 8.26 31.57 -7.16
CA GLY A 38 6.84 31.68 -6.90
C GLY A 38 6.20 30.38 -6.44
N VAL A 39 6.55 29.26 -7.07
CA VAL A 39 6.12 27.91 -6.63
C VAL A 39 6.62 27.60 -5.23
N ALA A 40 7.91 27.83 -4.96
CA ALA A 40 8.49 27.61 -3.64
C ALA A 40 7.80 28.46 -2.56
N LYS A 41 7.53 29.74 -2.88
CA LYS A 41 6.81 30.64 -1.98
C LYS A 41 5.37 30.16 -1.73
N SER A 42 4.65 29.74 -2.74
CA SER A 42 3.28 29.22 -2.61
C SER A 42 3.23 27.99 -1.69
N LEU A 43 4.19 27.08 -1.80
CA LEU A 43 4.31 25.94 -0.90
C LEU A 43 4.62 26.37 0.54
N ALA A 44 5.54 27.32 0.71
CA ALA A 44 5.87 27.87 2.02
C ALA A 44 4.65 28.51 2.71
N ASP A 45 3.84 29.25 1.95
CA ASP A 45 2.60 29.86 2.45
C ASP A 45 1.57 28.81 2.87
N GLN A 46 1.41 27.71 2.07
CA GLN A 46 0.51 26.60 2.41
C GLN A 46 0.95 25.88 3.69
N PHE A 47 2.24 25.65 3.85
CA PHE A 47 2.79 25.00 5.04
C PHE A 47 3.02 25.95 6.21
N LYS A 48 2.78 27.26 6.02
CA LYS A 48 3.06 28.30 7.02
C LYS A 48 4.47 28.22 7.57
N THR A 49 5.44 28.04 6.70
CA THR A 49 6.85 27.85 7.02
C THR A 49 7.75 28.67 6.09
N PRO A 50 8.96 29.06 6.47
CA PRO A 50 9.92 29.69 5.56
C PRO A 50 10.24 28.79 4.36
N VAL A 51 10.53 29.39 3.19
CA VAL A 51 10.88 28.63 1.96
C VAL A 51 12.03 27.65 2.20
N ALA A 52 13.04 28.04 2.99
CA ALA A 52 14.18 27.19 3.31
C ALA A 52 13.80 25.90 4.06
N GLU A 53 12.66 25.88 4.74
CA GLU A 53 12.21 24.76 5.56
C GLU A 53 11.15 23.89 4.84
N VAL A 54 10.70 24.28 3.63
CA VAL A 54 9.68 23.55 2.90
C VAL A 54 10.10 22.10 2.65
N ALA A 55 11.35 21.87 2.27
CA ALA A 55 11.86 20.52 2.00
C ALA A 55 11.77 19.63 3.26
N SER A 56 12.24 20.11 4.40
CA SER A 56 12.16 19.34 5.66
C SER A 56 10.73 19.12 6.11
N ARG A 57 9.83 20.06 5.84
CA ARG A 57 8.40 19.90 6.14
C ARG A 57 7.75 18.80 5.28
N VAL A 58 8.11 18.72 3.99
CA VAL A 58 7.67 17.65 3.09
C VAL A 58 8.19 16.29 3.56
N ASP A 59 9.47 16.22 3.94
CA ASP A 59 10.07 14.99 4.49
C ASP A 59 9.34 14.52 5.75
N ALA A 60 9.02 15.44 6.65
CA ALA A 60 8.25 15.14 7.86
C ALA A 60 6.86 14.59 7.52
N LEU A 61 6.15 15.18 6.53
CA LEU A 61 4.84 14.69 6.08
C LEU A 61 4.92 13.29 5.47
N ILE A 62 5.97 13.01 4.70
CA ILE A 62 6.19 11.67 4.13
C ILE A 62 6.44 10.65 5.25
N ALA A 63 7.22 11.01 6.26
CA ALA A 63 7.48 10.16 7.42
C ALA A 63 6.21 9.93 8.25
N ASP A 64 5.44 10.97 8.52
CA ASP A 64 4.16 10.88 9.23
C ASP A 64 3.15 10.03 8.49
N ARG A 65 3.04 10.19 7.16
CA ARG A 65 2.18 9.33 6.35
C ARG A 65 2.55 7.86 6.49
N LYS A 66 3.85 7.52 6.36
CA LYS A 66 4.31 6.12 6.51
C LYS A 66 4.02 5.57 7.92
N ARG A 67 4.19 6.40 8.95
CA ARG A 67 3.87 6.03 10.32
C ARG A 67 2.39 5.74 10.49
N LEU A 68 1.53 6.66 10.03
CA LEU A 68 0.08 6.52 10.11
C LEU A 68 -0.45 5.33 9.30
N GLU A 69 0.10 5.08 8.11
CA GLU A 69 -0.21 3.88 7.32
C GLU A 69 0.10 2.60 8.10
N LYS A 70 1.25 2.55 8.79
CA LYS A 70 1.65 1.40 9.63
C LYS A 70 0.75 1.26 10.86
N GLU A 71 0.45 2.34 11.56
CA GLU A 71 -0.44 2.35 12.73
C GLU A 71 -1.85 1.90 12.33
N LEU A 72 -2.36 2.37 11.20
CA LEU A 72 -3.66 1.95 10.66
C LEU A 72 -3.68 0.46 10.32
N ALA A 73 -2.63 -0.06 9.66
CA ALA A 73 -2.53 -1.48 9.36
C ALA A 73 -2.50 -2.34 10.64
N GLU A 74 -1.75 -1.91 11.65
CA GLU A 74 -1.70 -2.62 12.93
C GLU A 74 -3.04 -2.55 13.68
N ALA A 75 -3.70 -1.38 13.71
CA ALA A 75 -5.02 -1.24 14.32
C ALA A 75 -6.07 -2.13 13.63
N LYS A 76 -6.07 -2.18 12.30
CA LYS A 76 -6.94 -3.09 11.53
C LYS A 76 -6.65 -4.55 11.84
N LYS A 77 -5.37 -4.93 11.95
CA LYS A 77 -4.97 -6.29 12.33
C LYS A 77 -5.47 -6.65 13.72
N GLN A 78 -5.35 -5.76 14.68
CA GLN A 78 -5.84 -5.95 16.04
C GLN A 78 -7.37 -6.11 16.08
N LEU A 79 -8.10 -5.25 15.39
CA LEU A 79 -9.54 -5.35 15.25
C LEU A 79 -9.96 -6.68 14.61
N ALA A 80 -9.23 -7.14 13.59
CA ALA A 80 -9.49 -8.41 12.93
C ALA A 80 -9.25 -9.62 13.84
N LEU A 81 -8.32 -9.53 14.79
CA LEU A 81 -8.05 -10.59 15.77
C LEU A 81 -9.08 -10.62 16.89
N VAL A 82 -9.59 -9.45 17.31
CA VAL A 82 -10.51 -9.32 18.45
C VAL A 82 -11.98 -9.33 18.02
N GLY A 83 -12.32 -8.81 16.85
CA GLY A 83 -13.68 -8.50 16.43
C GLY A 83 -13.98 -8.77 14.96
N GLY A 84 -13.83 -9.97 14.48
CA GLY A 84 -14.55 -10.39 13.28
C GLY A 84 -16.01 -10.66 13.64
N GLY A 85 -16.96 -9.97 13.01
CA GLY A 85 -18.40 -10.14 13.27
C GLY A 85 -18.81 -11.60 13.33
N ALA A 86 -19.65 -11.92 14.34
CA ALA A 86 -20.01 -13.26 14.77
C ALA A 86 -18.76 -14.11 15.12
N ALA A 87 -18.31 -13.99 16.36
CA ALA A 87 -17.27 -14.84 16.95
C ALA A 87 -17.78 -16.29 17.05
N SER A 88 -17.78 -16.99 15.94
CA SER A 88 -17.76 -18.43 15.93
C SER A 88 -16.31 -18.82 16.23
N GLY A 89 -16.09 -19.51 17.34
CA GLY A 89 -14.86 -20.27 17.54
C GLY A 89 -14.62 -21.19 16.35
N PRO A 90 -13.56 -21.98 16.33
CA PRO A 90 -13.35 -22.94 15.26
C PRO A 90 -14.58 -23.83 15.12
N GLU A 91 -15.16 -23.85 13.92
CA GLU A 91 -16.28 -24.72 13.56
C GLU A 91 -15.71 -26.05 13.08
N ASP A 92 -16.25 -27.16 13.57
CA ASP A 92 -15.86 -28.47 13.05
C ASP A 92 -16.58 -28.78 11.74
N VAL A 93 -15.82 -28.90 10.68
CA VAL A 93 -16.31 -29.29 9.36
C VAL A 93 -15.68 -30.62 8.96
N ASN A 94 -16.42 -31.70 9.09
CA ASN A 94 -15.95 -33.07 8.78
C ASN A 94 -14.66 -33.48 9.54
N GLY A 95 -14.53 -33.09 10.79
CA GLY A 95 -13.35 -33.38 11.62
C GLY A 95 -12.16 -32.44 11.40
N VAL A 96 -12.38 -31.32 10.72
CA VAL A 96 -11.38 -30.27 10.51
C VAL A 96 -11.88 -28.96 11.13
N ALA A 97 -11.08 -28.36 11.99
CA ALA A 97 -11.40 -27.06 12.56
C ALA A 97 -11.29 -25.97 11.49
N LEU A 98 -12.38 -25.25 11.24
CA LEU A 98 -12.47 -24.14 10.30
C LEU A 98 -12.71 -22.83 11.06
N ILE A 99 -11.88 -21.83 10.84
CA ILE A 99 -12.18 -20.44 11.22
C ILE A 99 -12.50 -19.67 9.93
N ALA A 100 -13.77 -19.27 9.79
CA ALA A 100 -14.21 -18.40 8.70
C ALA A 100 -14.63 -17.03 9.26
N ARG A 101 -14.06 -15.94 8.73
CA ARG A 101 -14.40 -14.58 9.16
C ARG A 101 -14.45 -13.62 7.98
N VAL A 102 -15.35 -12.64 8.09
CA VAL A 102 -15.39 -11.47 7.19
C VAL A 102 -14.84 -10.27 7.95
N LEU A 103 -13.87 -9.58 7.35
CA LEU A 103 -13.14 -8.47 7.95
C LEU A 103 -13.36 -7.23 7.10
N ASP A 104 -14.13 -6.28 7.60
CA ASP A 104 -14.36 -5.03 6.90
C ASP A 104 -13.19 -4.06 7.06
N GLY A 105 -12.86 -3.34 5.98
CA GLY A 105 -11.75 -2.40 5.93
C GLY A 105 -10.36 -3.04 5.83
N VAL A 106 -10.25 -4.37 5.67
CA VAL A 106 -8.97 -5.11 5.55
C VAL A 106 -8.72 -5.48 4.09
N GLY A 107 -7.66 -4.95 3.50
CA GLY A 107 -7.26 -5.25 2.12
C GLY A 107 -6.51 -6.58 1.98
N GLY A 108 -6.40 -7.08 0.73
CA GLY A 108 -5.79 -8.39 0.45
C GLY A 108 -4.35 -8.56 0.92
N LYS A 109 -3.54 -7.50 0.98
CA LYS A 109 -2.17 -7.54 1.50
C LYS A 109 -2.13 -7.75 3.02
N GLU A 110 -3.03 -7.08 3.74
CA GLU A 110 -3.14 -7.14 5.20
C GLU A 110 -3.78 -8.47 5.63
N LEU A 111 -4.74 -8.97 4.83
CA LEU A 111 -5.49 -10.18 5.09
C LEU A 111 -4.59 -11.42 5.27
N ARG A 112 -3.52 -11.52 4.48
CA ARG A 112 -2.55 -12.61 4.59
C ARG A 112 -1.85 -12.63 5.96
N GLY A 113 -1.43 -11.45 6.46
CA GLY A 113 -0.81 -11.34 7.78
C GLY A 113 -1.76 -11.75 8.90
N VAL A 114 -3.03 -11.34 8.80
CA VAL A 114 -4.08 -11.73 9.76
C VAL A 114 -4.34 -13.24 9.72
N ALA A 115 -4.42 -13.84 8.53
CA ALA A 115 -4.63 -15.28 8.38
C ALA A 115 -3.52 -16.12 9.02
N GLU A 116 -2.25 -15.69 8.86
CA GLU A 116 -1.11 -16.35 9.50
C GLU A 116 -1.16 -16.24 11.03
N GLU A 117 -1.58 -15.10 11.59
CA GLU A 117 -1.72 -14.95 13.04
C GLU A 117 -2.90 -15.78 13.60
N VAL A 118 -4.04 -15.78 12.91
CA VAL A 118 -5.20 -16.61 13.30
C VAL A 118 -4.84 -18.10 13.20
N LYS A 119 -4.08 -18.51 12.18
CA LYS A 119 -3.61 -19.89 12.04
C LYS A 119 -2.77 -20.36 13.23
N LYS A 120 -1.94 -19.49 13.83
CA LYS A 120 -1.15 -19.82 15.01
C LYS A 120 -2.01 -20.16 16.25
N GLN A 121 -3.27 -19.74 16.26
CA GLN A 121 -4.22 -20.07 17.34
C GLN A 121 -4.83 -21.46 17.17
N LEU A 122 -4.67 -22.09 16.01
CA LEU A 122 -5.13 -23.44 15.72
C LEU A 122 -3.99 -24.45 15.83
N THR A 123 -4.23 -25.55 16.51
CA THR A 123 -3.31 -26.71 16.51
C THR A 123 -3.38 -27.43 15.15
N SER A 124 -4.57 -27.60 14.61
CA SER A 124 -4.85 -28.22 13.29
C SER A 124 -6.14 -27.63 12.75
N GLY A 125 -6.12 -27.17 11.49
CA GLY A 125 -7.32 -26.58 10.89
C GLY A 125 -7.03 -25.71 9.66
N VAL A 126 -8.11 -25.08 9.21
CA VAL A 126 -8.14 -24.17 8.07
C VAL A 126 -8.65 -22.80 8.53
N VAL A 127 -8.03 -21.76 8.06
CA VAL A 127 -8.47 -20.38 8.26
C VAL A 127 -8.87 -19.80 6.90
N ALA A 128 -10.10 -19.34 6.78
CA ALA A 128 -10.61 -18.66 5.59
C ALA A 128 -11.05 -17.24 5.98
N LEU A 129 -10.37 -16.23 5.47
CA LEU A 129 -10.68 -14.84 5.74
C LEU A 129 -11.10 -14.15 4.44
N VAL A 130 -12.20 -13.41 4.53
CA VAL A 130 -12.66 -12.49 3.49
C VAL A 130 -12.44 -11.07 3.98
N GLY A 131 -11.74 -10.26 3.21
CA GLY A 131 -11.55 -8.84 3.50
C GLY A 131 -12.28 -7.99 2.49
N THR A 132 -12.92 -6.91 2.95
CA THR A 132 -13.53 -5.91 2.09
C THR A 132 -12.83 -4.58 2.29
N SER A 133 -12.33 -3.97 1.21
CA SER A 133 -11.70 -2.63 1.25
C SER A 133 -11.87 -1.94 -0.08
N ASP A 134 -12.22 -0.65 -0.08
CA ASP A 134 -12.38 0.18 -1.28
C ASP A 134 -13.33 -0.43 -2.35
N GLY A 135 -14.42 -1.06 -1.90
CA GLY A 135 -15.39 -1.71 -2.78
C GLY A 135 -14.87 -3.00 -3.44
N LYS A 136 -13.74 -3.54 -2.98
CA LYS A 136 -13.15 -4.80 -3.45
C LYS A 136 -13.17 -5.83 -2.34
N ALA A 137 -13.49 -7.07 -2.70
CA ALA A 137 -13.36 -8.21 -1.80
C ALA A 137 -12.09 -9.00 -2.11
N ALA A 138 -11.41 -9.47 -1.08
CA ALA A 138 -10.25 -10.34 -1.19
C ALA A 138 -10.45 -11.55 -0.27
N VAL A 139 -9.95 -12.71 -0.69
CA VAL A 139 -9.98 -13.95 0.09
C VAL A 139 -8.57 -14.40 0.37
N THR A 140 -8.33 -14.85 1.58
CA THR A 140 -7.10 -15.55 1.95
C THR A 140 -7.45 -16.80 2.71
N VAL A 141 -6.86 -17.93 2.32
CA VAL A 141 -6.98 -19.19 3.01
C VAL A 141 -5.60 -19.60 3.53
N ALA A 142 -5.52 -20.02 4.77
CA ALA A 142 -4.32 -20.59 5.37
C ALA A 142 -4.65 -21.97 5.93
N VAL A 143 -3.77 -22.94 5.72
CA VAL A 143 -3.90 -24.33 6.18
C VAL A 143 -2.75 -24.63 7.13
N THR A 144 -3.00 -25.31 8.22
CA THR A 144 -1.93 -25.75 9.16
C THR A 144 -1.04 -26.81 8.50
N ALA A 145 0.22 -26.89 8.93
CA ALA A 145 1.25 -27.70 8.27
C ALA A 145 0.88 -29.20 8.15
N ASP A 146 0.17 -29.73 9.15
CA ASP A 146 -0.29 -31.12 9.22
C ASP A 146 -1.38 -31.46 8.18
N LEU A 147 -2.13 -30.45 7.73
CA LEU A 147 -3.20 -30.60 6.76
C LEU A 147 -2.84 -30.23 5.32
N THR A 148 -1.64 -29.68 5.08
CA THR A 148 -1.19 -29.28 3.73
C THR A 148 -1.08 -30.46 2.75
N GLY A 149 -0.90 -31.67 3.23
CA GLY A 149 -0.93 -32.89 2.41
C GLY A 149 -2.32 -33.32 1.97
N LYS A 150 -3.38 -32.82 2.63
CA LYS A 150 -4.78 -33.17 2.33
C LYS A 150 -5.53 -32.01 1.64
N PHE A 151 -5.21 -30.76 1.99
CA PHE A 151 -5.89 -29.57 1.51
C PHE A 151 -4.90 -28.57 0.93
N SER A 152 -5.15 -28.14 -0.30
CA SER A 152 -4.42 -27.04 -0.93
C SER A 152 -5.07 -25.71 -0.57
N ALA A 153 -4.33 -24.83 0.10
CA ALA A 153 -4.82 -23.48 0.41
C ALA A 153 -5.22 -22.71 -0.86
N ALA A 154 -4.53 -22.93 -1.98
CA ALA A 154 -4.81 -22.30 -3.27
C ALA A 154 -6.14 -22.77 -3.86
N ASP A 155 -6.45 -24.06 -3.77
CA ASP A 155 -7.71 -24.61 -4.31
C ASP A 155 -8.89 -24.20 -3.45
N LEU A 156 -8.73 -24.19 -2.12
CA LEU A 156 -9.75 -23.67 -1.21
C LEU A 156 -10.01 -22.17 -1.44
N ALA A 157 -8.96 -21.39 -1.66
CA ALA A 157 -9.10 -19.97 -1.98
C ALA A 157 -9.84 -19.76 -3.32
N LYS A 158 -9.54 -20.55 -4.36
CA LYS A 158 -10.27 -20.52 -5.63
C LYS A 158 -11.75 -20.85 -5.45
N ALA A 159 -12.05 -21.91 -4.71
CA ALA A 159 -13.43 -22.30 -4.42
C ALA A 159 -14.18 -21.17 -3.71
N ALA A 160 -13.57 -20.53 -2.71
CA ALA A 160 -14.16 -19.40 -1.99
C ALA A 160 -14.40 -18.20 -2.91
N VAL A 161 -13.45 -17.87 -3.80
CA VAL A 161 -13.59 -16.76 -4.78
C VAL A 161 -14.75 -17.04 -5.74
N ILE A 162 -14.87 -18.27 -6.26
CA ILE A 162 -15.98 -18.66 -7.16
C ILE A 162 -17.32 -18.52 -6.43
N ALA A 163 -17.42 -18.98 -5.19
CA ALA A 163 -18.63 -18.89 -4.38
C ALA A 163 -19.07 -17.43 -4.12
N MET A 164 -18.14 -16.49 -4.15
CA MET A 164 -18.42 -15.05 -4.00
C MET A 164 -18.67 -14.33 -5.35
N GLY A 165 -18.70 -15.05 -6.48
CA GLY A 165 -18.90 -14.47 -7.81
C GLY A 165 -17.65 -13.80 -8.40
N GLY A 166 -16.47 -14.05 -7.86
CA GLY A 166 -15.19 -13.51 -8.34
C GLY A 166 -14.54 -14.35 -9.45
N GLN A 167 -13.68 -13.74 -10.27
CA GLN A 167 -13.03 -14.39 -11.42
C GLN A 167 -11.54 -14.65 -11.25
N GLY A 168 -10.92 -14.36 -10.11
CA GLY A 168 -9.47 -14.51 -9.96
C GLY A 168 -9.03 -14.78 -8.54
N ALA A 169 -8.27 -15.86 -8.32
CA ALA A 169 -7.52 -16.09 -7.11
C ALA A 169 -6.03 -15.94 -7.43
N GLY A 170 -5.41 -14.86 -6.96
CA GLY A 170 -3.96 -14.69 -6.97
C GLY A 170 -3.38 -15.33 -5.71
N GLY A 171 -2.70 -16.47 -5.86
CA GLY A 171 -1.93 -17.10 -4.80
C GLY A 171 -0.68 -17.73 -5.40
N LYS A 172 0.50 -17.34 -4.88
CA LYS A 172 1.72 -18.12 -5.02
C LYS A 172 1.83 -19.01 -3.80
#